data_8aa08aecdda8c459375faecf787e0134
#
_entry.id   8aa08aecdda8c459375faecf787e0134
#
_cell.length_a   1.000
_cell.length_b   1.000
_cell.length_c   1.000
_cell.angle_alpha   90.00
_cell.angle_beta   90.00
_cell.angle_gamma   90.00
#
_symmetry.space_group_name_H-M   'P 1'
#
loop_
_entity.id
_entity.type
_entity.pdbx_description
1 polymer ?
#
loop_
_entity_poly.entity_id
_entity_poly.type
_entity_poly.pdbx_seq_one_letter_code
_entity_poly.pdbx_strand_id
1 'polypeptide(L)'
;MMRKRGRGALIAVFLIALIIFGVIYGAWSTITTVFEPPTVTNTSPITLIVKDGETTAQIADDLYARGLIRNPLAFRIWARIKGLDTRLQAGAYLLTPGMSIDGIIAKLLQQQPDEKRLAVIPGWRLEQIAAQASTLGLVNFNKQDFLNYVHHPAQFPDQAKYPILQKATSMEGLLFPDTYLIPLNYNAVQVIDMMLNEFTQVVQQYNLATQAQQHQLSLYTMVVLASIVQREAANVKQMQLIAGIYWKRIYQPSADVGGPILQADPTVQYGRDTDTPPASADGYWAPLNDTGGKVDPNSRWNTYTHQGWPPTAIASPGLDALNAAASPAQTDCYYFFSKKDGSLVCAPTYAQMLQKE
;
A
#
# COMPACT_ATOMS: atom_id res chain seq x y z
N MET A 1 -24.48 -69.57 59.59
CA MET A 1 -25.29 -68.50 59.02
C MET A 1 -24.44 -67.22 58.78
N MET A 2 -23.46 -67.24 57.96
CA MET A 2 -22.61 -66.06 57.70
C MET A 2 -22.17 -65.93 56.21
N ARG A 3 -23.07 -65.68 55.28
CA ARG A 3 -22.64 -65.50 53.88
C ARG A 3 -23.54 -64.58 52.97
N LYS A 4 -24.50 -63.87 53.57
CA LYS A 4 -25.39 -62.97 52.75
C LYS A 4 -25.11 -61.50 52.87
N ARG A 5 -24.29 -61.00 53.82
CA ARG A 5 -24.02 -59.58 53.99
C ARG A 5 -23.02 -59.01 52.98
N GLY A 6 -22.12 -59.80 52.37
CA GLY A 6 -21.11 -59.28 51.41
C GLY A 6 -21.66 -58.98 50.03
N ARG A 7 -22.68 -59.65 49.52
CA ARG A 7 -23.22 -59.41 48.16
C ARG A 7 -23.99 -58.09 48.04
N GLY A 8 -24.73 -57.71 49.11
CA GLY A 8 -25.44 -56.41 49.10
C GLY A 8 -24.50 -55.20 49.12
N ALA A 9 -23.40 -55.32 49.90
CA ALA A 9 -22.38 -54.26 49.96
C ALA A 9 -21.63 -54.11 48.61
N LEU A 10 -21.32 -55.20 47.93
CA LEU A 10 -20.70 -55.17 46.61
C LEU A 10 -21.62 -54.54 45.52
N ILE A 11 -22.92 -54.87 45.58
CA ILE A 11 -23.92 -54.30 44.69
C ILE A 11 -24.07 -52.77 44.96
N ALA A 12 -24.10 -52.36 46.24
CA ALA A 12 -24.18 -50.95 46.59
C ALA A 12 -22.94 -50.18 46.14
N VAL A 13 -21.73 -50.70 46.30
CA VAL A 13 -20.48 -50.07 45.78
C VAL A 13 -20.49 -50.00 44.28
N PHE A 14 -20.94 -50.99 43.56
CA PHE A 14 -21.06 -51.01 42.12
C PHE A 14 -22.05 -49.94 41.60
N LEU A 15 -23.20 -49.78 42.24
CA LEU A 15 -24.20 -48.78 41.93
C LEU A 15 -23.67 -47.37 42.18
N ILE A 16 -22.95 -47.13 43.27
CA ILE A 16 -22.30 -45.82 43.54
C ILE A 16 -21.24 -45.53 42.51
N ALA A 17 -20.42 -46.51 42.13
CA ALA A 17 -19.42 -46.34 41.08
C ALA A 17 -20.05 -46.02 39.71
N LEU A 18 -21.19 -46.65 39.36
CA LEU A 18 -21.96 -46.32 38.14
C LEU A 18 -22.54 -44.93 38.18
N ILE A 19 -23.05 -44.45 39.31
CA ILE A 19 -23.56 -43.10 39.48
C ILE A 19 -22.41 -42.09 39.31
N ILE A 20 -21.29 -42.33 39.99
CA ILE A 20 -20.10 -41.48 39.89
C ILE A 20 -19.59 -41.44 38.44
N PHE A 21 -19.50 -42.58 37.76
CA PHE A 21 -19.11 -42.66 36.36
C PHE A 21 -20.09 -41.92 35.46
N GLY A 22 -21.40 -42.08 35.69
CA GLY A 22 -22.44 -41.32 34.94
C GLY A 22 -22.34 -39.80 35.12
N VAL A 23 -22.08 -39.37 36.37
CA VAL A 23 -21.87 -37.95 36.67
C VAL A 23 -20.58 -37.43 36.02
N ILE A 24 -19.48 -38.17 36.11
CA ILE A 24 -18.20 -37.80 35.48
C ILE A 24 -18.33 -37.80 33.96
N TYR A 25 -18.97 -38.83 33.37
CA TYR A 25 -19.19 -38.87 31.91
C TYR A 25 -20.11 -37.75 31.42
N GLY A 26 -21.20 -37.47 32.15
CA GLY A 26 -22.09 -36.34 31.85
C GLY A 26 -21.39 -35.00 31.96
N ALA A 27 -20.58 -34.79 32.99
CA ALA A 27 -19.76 -33.58 33.13
C ALA A 27 -18.71 -33.50 32.03
N TRP A 28 -18.04 -34.58 31.68
CA TRP A 28 -17.07 -34.65 30.61
C TRP A 28 -17.70 -34.36 29.25
N SER A 29 -18.86 -34.95 28.92
CA SER A 29 -19.56 -34.67 27.65
C SER A 29 -20.03 -33.23 27.53
N THR A 30 -20.48 -32.64 28.67
CA THR A 30 -20.90 -31.22 28.69
C THR A 30 -19.70 -30.28 28.52
N ILE A 31 -18.56 -30.61 29.12
CA ILE A 31 -17.33 -29.82 28.97
C ILE A 31 -16.82 -29.91 27.55
N THR A 32 -16.79 -31.08 26.91
CA THR A 32 -16.29 -31.22 25.53
C THR A 32 -17.13 -30.46 24.54
N THR A 33 -18.47 -30.45 24.65
CA THR A 33 -19.35 -29.70 23.74
C THR A 33 -19.19 -28.19 23.84
N VAL A 34 -18.76 -27.67 24.99
CA VAL A 34 -18.50 -26.23 25.18
C VAL A 34 -17.27 -25.76 24.39
N PHE A 35 -16.29 -26.63 24.17
CA PHE A 35 -15.08 -26.37 23.42
C PHE A 35 -15.19 -26.75 21.94
N GLU A 36 -16.25 -27.45 21.53
CA GLU A 36 -16.47 -27.77 20.13
C GLU A 36 -16.77 -26.51 19.31
N PRO A 37 -16.27 -26.43 18.05
CA PRO A 37 -16.61 -25.34 17.19
C PRO A 37 -18.12 -25.29 16.89
N PRO A 38 -18.68 -24.12 16.59
CA PRO A 38 -20.05 -24.00 16.09
C PRO A 38 -20.24 -24.81 14.82
N THR A 39 -21.41 -25.44 14.65
CA THR A 39 -21.80 -26.04 13.38
C THR A 39 -22.08 -24.91 12.39
N VAL A 40 -21.30 -24.82 11.33
CA VAL A 40 -21.39 -23.73 10.35
C VAL A 40 -21.83 -24.25 8.99
N THR A 41 -22.75 -23.53 8.36
CA THR A 41 -23.15 -23.73 6.95
C THR A 41 -22.32 -22.89 6.00
N ASN A 42 -21.73 -21.78 6.48
CA ASN A 42 -20.85 -20.92 5.72
C ASN A 42 -19.42 -21.01 6.24
N THR A 43 -18.48 -21.32 5.35
CA THR A 43 -17.04 -21.45 5.66
C THR A 43 -16.22 -20.23 5.20
N SER A 44 -16.89 -19.17 4.74
CA SER A 44 -16.18 -17.94 4.32
C SER A 44 -15.42 -17.34 5.52
N PRO A 45 -14.14 -16.97 5.34
CA PRO A 45 -13.36 -16.37 6.41
C PRO A 45 -13.97 -15.08 6.93
N ILE A 46 -13.91 -14.88 8.24
CA ILE A 46 -14.40 -13.68 8.95
C ILE A 46 -13.19 -12.94 9.51
N THR A 47 -13.10 -11.65 9.25
CA THR A 47 -12.03 -10.81 9.82
C THR A 47 -12.42 -10.34 11.23
N LEU A 48 -11.64 -10.75 12.24
CA LEU A 48 -11.69 -10.21 13.59
C LEU A 48 -10.68 -9.06 13.70
N ILE A 49 -11.14 -7.89 14.12
CA ILE A 49 -10.27 -6.73 14.39
C ILE A 49 -10.08 -6.62 15.90
N VAL A 50 -8.83 -6.79 16.34
CA VAL A 50 -8.42 -6.58 17.73
C VAL A 50 -7.85 -5.17 17.84
N LYS A 51 -8.42 -4.35 18.73
CA LYS A 51 -8.01 -2.96 18.96
C LYS A 51 -6.89 -2.89 20.03
N ASP A 52 -6.13 -1.80 20.00
CA ASP A 52 -5.16 -1.53 21.06
C ASP A 52 -5.86 -1.48 22.43
N GLY A 53 -5.31 -2.22 23.40
CA GLY A 53 -5.85 -2.31 24.75
C GLY A 53 -7.12 -3.14 24.89
N GLU A 54 -7.56 -3.83 23.84
CA GLU A 54 -8.73 -4.71 23.91
C GLU A 54 -8.45 -5.93 24.78
N THR A 55 -9.38 -6.23 25.71
CA THR A 55 -9.22 -7.33 26.66
C THR A 55 -9.65 -8.65 26.04
N THR A 56 -9.10 -9.76 26.51
CA THR A 56 -9.52 -11.12 26.13
C THR A 56 -11.03 -11.34 26.35
N ALA A 57 -11.64 -10.65 27.32
CA ALA A 57 -13.08 -10.72 27.55
C ALA A 57 -13.88 -10.10 26.40
N GLN A 58 -13.51 -8.91 25.96
CA GLN A 58 -14.14 -8.22 24.82
C GLN A 58 -13.98 -9.03 23.52
N ILE A 59 -12.80 -9.58 23.28
CA ILE A 59 -12.54 -10.46 22.15
C ILE A 59 -13.43 -11.70 22.18
N ALA A 60 -13.60 -12.32 23.36
CA ALA A 60 -14.48 -13.47 23.51
C ALA A 60 -15.94 -13.13 23.17
N ASP A 61 -16.40 -11.95 23.58
CA ASP A 61 -17.77 -11.47 23.30
C ASP A 61 -17.94 -11.19 21.80
N ASP A 62 -16.94 -10.59 21.12
CA ASP A 62 -16.98 -10.36 19.68
C ASP A 62 -16.92 -11.67 18.87
N LEU A 63 -16.08 -12.61 19.26
CA LEU A 63 -16.03 -13.96 18.67
C LEU A 63 -17.38 -14.68 18.78
N TYR A 64 -18.04 -14.56 19.94
CA TYR A 64 -19.36 -15.16 20.17
C TYR A 64 -20.43 -14.48 19.31
N ALA A 65 -20.44 -13.15 19.28
CA ALA A 65 -21.39 -12.37 18.46
C ALA A 65 -21.28 -12.68 16.96
N ARG A 66 -20.07 -13.02 16.48
CA ARG A 66 -19.81 -13.46 15.10
C ARG A 66 -20.05 -14.95 14.86
N GLY A 67 -20.46 -15.71 15.87
CA GLY A 67 -20.71 -17.14 15.76
C GLY A 67 -19.43 -17.97 15.56
N LEU A 68 -18.27 -17.47 15.96
CA LEU A 68 -16.98 -18.17 15.84
C LEU A 68 -16.71 -19.10 17.01
N ILE A 69 -17.31 -18.85 18.17
CA ILE A 69 -17.26 -19.70 19.36
C ILE A 69 -18.65 -19.91 19.95
N ARG A 70 -18.85 -21.00 20.70
CA ARG A 70 -20.13 -21.30 21.37
C ARG A 70 -20.24 -20.68 22.75
N ASN A 71 -19.11 -20.46 23.43
CA ASN A 71 -19.10 -20.03 24.83
C ASN A 71 -17.94 -19.05 25.10
N PRO A 72 -18.23 -17.79 25.43
CA PRO A 72 -17.20 -16.78 25.72
C PRO A 72 -16.37 -17.13 26.97
N LEU A 73 -17.00 -17.71 27.99
CA LEU A 73 -16.30 -18.08 29.25
C LEU A 73 -15.27 -19.18 29.01
N ALA A 74 -15.62 -20.21 28.21
CA ALA A 74 -14.69 -21.27 27.84
C ALA A 74 -13.49 -20.72 27.09
N PHE A 75 -13.72 -19.82 26.13
CA PHE A 75 -12.63 -19.16 25.40
C PHE A 75 -11.72 -18.36 26.35
N ARG A 76 -12.29 -17.56 27.27
CA ARG A 76 -11.52 -16.76 28.23
C ARG A 76 -10.63 -17.61 29.13
N ILE A 77 -11.18 -18.74 29.68
CA ILE A 77 -10.42 -19.64 30.51
C ILE A 77 -9.26 -20.24 29.71
N TRP A 78 -9.53 -20.73 28.50
CA TRP A 78 -8.53 -21.38 27.67
C TRP A 78 -7.46 -20.41 27.17
N ALA A 79 -7.88 -19.21 26.77
CA ALA A 79 -6.99 -18.12 26.38
C ALA A 79 -6.01 -17.74 27.50
N ARG A 80 -6.50 -17.67 28.76
CA ARG A 80 -5.63 -17.42 29.93
C ARG A 80 -4.62 -18.54 30.14
N ILE A 81 -5.05 -19.80 30.03
CA ILE A 81 -4.17 -20.98 30.17
C ILE A 81 -3.08 -20.96 29.10
N LYS A 82 -3.40 -20.53 27.87
CA LYS A 82 -2.45 -20.42 26.76
C LYS A 82 -1.61 -19.13 26.77
N GLY A 83 -1.84 -18.23 27.72
CA GLY A 83 -1.08 -16.97 27.86
C GLY A 83 -1.43 -15.92 26.79
N LEU A 84 -2.65 -15.90 26.27
CA LEU A 84 -3.08 -14.92 25.26
C LEU A 84 -3.09 -13.51 25.83
N ASP A 85 -3.52 -13.32 27.10
CA ASP A 85 -3.66 -12.01 27.75
C ASP A 85 -2.38 -11.13 27.68
N THR A 86 -1.19 -11.78 27.62
CA THR A 86 0.11 -11.08 27.63
C THR A 86 0.79 -11.03 26.28
N ARG A 87 0.23 -11.67 25.26
CA ARG A 87 0.88 -11.86 23.95
C ARG A 87 0.01 -11.41 22.78
N LEU A 88 -1.20 -10.99 23.06
CA LEU A 88 -2.14 -10.51 22.06
C LEU A 88 -1.63 -9.21 21.45
N GLN A 89 -1.65 -9.14 20.13
CA GLN A 89 -1.32 -7.92 19.39
C GLN A 89 -2.59 -7.35 18.74
N ALA A 90 -2.69 -6.03 18.71
CA ALA A 90 -3.72 -5.35 17.95
C ALA A 90 -3.51 -5.59 16.44
N GLY A 91 -4.61 -5.74 15.71
CA GLY A 91 -4.57 -5.99 14.28
C GLY A 91 -5.78 -6.75 13.77
N ALA A 92 -5.76 -7.13 12.52
CA ALA A 92 -6.81 -7.91 11.89
C ALA A 92 -6.38 -9.37 11.71
N TYR A 93 -7.27 -10.29 12.12
CA TYR A 93 -7.04 -11.72 12.06
C TYR A 93 -8.14 -12.38 11.24
N LEU A 94 -7.73 -13.11 10.21
CA LEU A 94 -8.66 -13.85 9.37
C LEU A 94 -8.96 -15.21 10.00
N LEU A 95 -10.19 -15.38 10.51
CA LEU A 95 -10.65 -16.60 11.18
C LEU A 95 -11.64 -17.34 10.27
N THR A 96 -11.48 -18.65 10.16
CA THR A 96 -12.42 -19.49 9.41
C THR A 96 -13.49 -20.04 10.36
N PRO A 97 -14.78 -19.86 10.07
CA PRO A 97 -15.85 -20.49 10.84
C PRO A 97 -15.63 -22.00 10.95
N GLY A 98 -15.90 -22.56 12.13
CA GLY A 98 -15.61 -23.98 12.43
C GLY A 98 -14.20 -24.25 12.96
N MET A 99 -13.35 -23.25 13.11
CA MET A 99 -12.09 -23.41 13.85
C MET A 99 -12.35 -23.78 15.31
N SER A 100 -11.51 -24.66 15.86
CA SER A 100 -11.51 -24.93 17.30
C SER A 100 -11.04 -23.71 18.11
N ILE A 101 -11.41 -23.64 19.39
CA ILE A 101 -10.90 -22.58 20.31
C ILE A 101 -9.37 -22.56 20.32
N ASP A 102 -8.71 -23.72 20.32
CA ASP A 102 -7.24 -23.83 20.22
C ASP A 102 -6.72 -23.21 18.91
N GLY A 103 -7.39 -23.47 17.79
CA GLY A 103 -7.03 -22.91 16.49
C GLY A 103 -7.16 -21.38 16.46
N ILE A 104 -8.24 -20.84 17.03
CA ILE A 104 -8.46 -19.39 17.14
C ILE A 104 -7.36 -18.76 18.02
N ILE A 105 -7.10 -19.35 19.21
CA ILE A 105 -6.06 -18.84 20.11
C ILE A 105 -4.68 -18.92 19.47
N ALA A 106 -4.35 -20.01 18.77
CA ALA A 106 -3.09 -20.14 18.05
C ALA A 106 -2.94 -19.06 16.98
N LYS A 107 -4.02 -18.72 16.26
CA LYS A 107 -4.04 -17.65 15.27
C LYS A 107 -3.82 -16.27 15.92
N LEU A 108 -4.47 -15.99 17.05
CA LEU A 108 -4.32 -14.74 17.81
C LEU A 108 -2.95 -14.61 18.49
N LEU A 109 -2.28 -15.72 18.77
CA LEU A 109 -0.92 -15.76 19.33
C LEU A 109 0.17 -15.62 18.25
N GLN A 110 -0.18 -15.65 16.98
CA GLN A 110 0.77 -15.33 15.91
C GLN A 110 1.26 -13.89 16.10
N GLN A 111 2.58 -13.71 16.01
CA GLN A 111 3.21 -12.40 16.27
C GLN A 111 2.91 -11.33 15.21
N GLN A 112 2.22 -11.70 14.13
CA GLN A 112 1.87 -10.77 13.05
C GLN A 112 0.40 -10.95 12.68
N PRO A 113 -0.38 -9.84 12.71
CA PRO A 113 -1.72 -9.81 12.12
C PRO A 113 -1.71 -10.19 10.64
N ASP A 114 -2.86 -10.58 10.11
CA ASP A 114 -2.96 -10.88 8.68
C ASP A 114 -2.75 -9.62 7.84
N GLU A 115 -1.91 -9.75 6.83
CA GLU A 115 -1.50 -8.66 5.94
C GLU A 115 -1.86 -8.96 4.48
N LYS A 116 -1.97 -7.92 3.69
CA LYS A 116 -2.12 -7.98 2.23
C LYS A 116 -0.94 -7.31 1.56
N ARG A 117 -0.54 -7.89 0.44
CA ARG A 117 0.57 -7.37 -0.36
C ARG A 117 0.05 -6.34 -1.35
N LEU A 118 0.52 -5.10 -1.24
CA LEU A 118 0.34 -4.04 -2.21
C LEU A 118 1.67 -3.84 -2.95
N ALA A 119 1.76 -4.27 -4.20
CA ALA A 119 2.90 -3.96 -5.05
C ALA A 119 2.59 -2.69 -5.85
N VAL A 120 3.36 -1.63 -5.61
CA VAL A 120 3.28 -0.36 -6.35
C VAL A 120 4.44 -0.28 -7.31
N ILE A 121 4.12 -0.15 -8.59
CA ILE A 121 5.11 -0.19 -9.68
C ILE A 121 5.58 1.22 -10.00
N PRO A 122 6.91 1.46 -10.21
CA PRO A 122 7.41 2.74 -10.68
C PRO A 122 6.67 3.24 -11.94
N GLY A 123 6.30 4.51 -11.95
CA GLY A 123 5.54 5.11 -13.04
C GLY A 123 4.02 5.05 -12.88
N TRP A 124 3.49 4.48 -11.79
CA TRP A 124 2.07 4.55 -11.48
C TRP A 124 1.65 5.93 -11.00
N ARG A 125 0.38 6.26 -11.26
CA ARG A 125 -0.33 7.43 -10.73
C ARG A 125 -1.03 7.08 -9.41
N LEU A 126 -1.42 8.11 -8.67
CA LEU A 126 -2.19 7.96 -7.42
C LEU A 126 -3.48 7.15 -7.62
N GLU A 127 -4.17 7.34 -8.74
CA GLU A 127 -5.41 6.62 -9.06
C GLU A 127 -5.17 5.13 -9.29
N GLN A 128 -4.02 4.74 -9.86
CA GLN A 128 -3.64 3.35 -10.05
C GLN A 128 -3.31 2.68 -8.71
N ILE A 129 -2.60 3.39 -7.83
CA ILE A 129 -2.32 2.94 -6.47
C ILE A 129 -3.63 2.74 -5.70
N ALA A 130 -4.54 3.73 -5.72
CA ALA A 130 -5.84 3.66 -5.07
C ALA A 130 -6.71 2.50 -5.58
N ALA A 131 -6.70 2.27 -6.89
CA ALA A 131 -7.42 1.16 -7.52
C ALA A 131 -6.87 -0.18 -7.02
N GLN A 132 -5.56 -0.37 -7.04
CA GLN A 132 -4.92 -1.60 -6.58
C GLN A 132 -5.15 -1.83 -5.08
N ALA A 133 -4.99 -0.81 -4.24
CA ALA A 133 -5.25 -0.90 -2.80
C ALA A 133 -6.70 -1.32 -2.50
N SER A 134 -7.68 -0.83 -3.28
CA SER A 134 -9.08 -1.18 -3.11
C SER A 134 -9.41 -2.64 -3.41
N THR A 135 -8.57 -3.36 -4.17
CA THR A 135 -8.76 -4.80 -4.46
C THR A 135 -8.30 -5.72 -3.34
N LEU A 136 -7.57 -5.21 -2.36
CA LEU A 136 -6.94 -6.02 -1.31
C LEU A 136 -7.92 -6.53 -0.24
N GLY A 137 -9.14 -5.97 -0.16
CA GLY A 137 -10.12 -6.31 0.86
C GLY A 137 -9.72 -5.83 2.26
N LEU A 138 -9.04 -4.69 2.36
CA LEU A 138 -8.74 -4.03 3.63
C LEU A 138 -10.05 -3.55 4.28
N VAL A 139 -10.24 -3.87 5.56
CA VAL A 139 -11.54 -3.70 6.24
C VAL A 139 -11.95 -2.24 6.40
N ASN A 140 -10.96 -1.37 6.66
CA ASN A 140 -11.20 0.06 6.95
C ASN A 140 -10.77 0.98 5.80
N PHE A 141 -10.28 0.43 4.68
CA PHE A 141 -9.81 1.23 3.56
C PHE A 141 -10.97 1.74 2.72
N ASN A 142 -11.00 3.05 2.51
CA ASN A 142 -11.91 3.70 1.58
C ASN A 142 -11.10 4.35 0.44
N LYS A 143 -11.37 3.96 -0.80
CA LYS A 143 -10.68 4.50 -1.99
C LYS A 143 -10.90 6.01 -2.15
N GLN A 144 -12.11 6.50 -1.86
CA GLN A 144 -12.43 7.92 -2.03
C GLN A 144 -11.70 8.78 -0.99
N ASP A 145 -11.59 8.31 0.26
CA ASP A 145 -10.81 9.00 1.30
C ASP A 145 -9.32 9.05 0.92
N PHE A 146 -8.78 7.93 0.40
CA PHE A 146 -7.41 7.88 -0.10
C PHE A 146 -7.18 8.94 -1.20
N LEU A 147 -8.04 8.95 -2.24
CA LEU A 147 -7.93 9.91 -3.34
C LEU A 147 -8.10 11.37 -2.86
N ASN A 148 -9.02 11.61 -1.93
CA ASN A 148 -9.20 12.93 -1.36
C ASN A 148 -7.93 13.44 -0.67
N TYR A 149 -7.31 12.64 0.19
CA TYR A 149 -6.07 13.02 0.88
C TYR A 149 -4.89 13.22 -0.06
N VAL A 150 -4.70 12.33 -1.04
CA VAL A 150 -3.54 12.43 -1.94
C VAL A 150 -3.67 13.58 -2.94
N HIS A 151 -4.88 13.95 -3.32
CA HIS A 151 -5.11 15.14 -4.18
C HIS A 151 -5.19 16.44 -3.38
N HIS A 152 -5.46 16.40 -2.08
CA HIS A 152 -5.55 17.57 -1.22
C HIS A 152 -4.69 17.37 0.04
N PRO A 153 -3.34 17.43 -0.07
CA PRO A 153 -2.43 17.16 1.05
C PRO A 153 -2.72 17.98 2.31
N ALA A 154 -3.29 19.19 2.17
CA ALA A 154 -3.68 20.03 3.29
C ALA A 154 -4.81 19.44 4.16
N GLN A 155 -5.56 18.47 3.65
CA GLN A 155 -6.63 17.77 4.39
C GLN A 155 -6.12 16.45 5.02
N PHE A 156 -4.88 16.05 4.75
CA PHE A 156 -4.32 14.82 5.28
C PHE A 156 -4.05 14.97 6.79
N PRO A 157 -4.63 14.11 7.66
CA PRO A 157 -4.54 14.25 9.12
C PRO A 157 -3.10 14.32 9.63
N ASP A 158 -2.21 13.56 9.02
CA ASP A 158 -0.80 13.45 9.42
C ASP A 158 0.15 14.35 8.62
N GLN A 159 -0.39 15.36 7.91
CA GLN A 159 0.39 16.29 7.08
C GLN A 159 1.62 16.88 7.80
N ALA A 160 1.46 17.22 9.08
CA ALA A 160 2.54 17.84 9.87
C ALA A 160 3.78 16.97 10.04
N LYS A 161 3.65 15.63 9.89
CA LYS A 161 4.78 14.70 9.93
C LYS A 161 5.71 14.84 8.72
N TYR A 162 5.22 15.40 7.61
CA TYR A 162 5.90 15.42 6.33
C TYR A 162 6.10 16.85 5.81
N PRO A 163 7.26 17.49 6.07
CA PRO A 163 7.51 18.88 5.65
C PRO A 163 7.31 19.13 4.15
N ILE A 164 7.56 18.13 3.30
CA ILE A 164 7.37 18.24 1.85
C ILE A 164 5.91 18.52 1.46
N LEU A 165 4.95 18.07 2.27
CA LEU A 165 3.53 18.27 2.01
C LEU A 165 3.05 19.71 2.25
N GLN A 166 3.80 20.52 2.99
CA GLN A 166 3.41 21.91 3.29
C GLN A 166 3.28 22.79 2.04
N LYS A 167 4.03 22.45 0.97
CA LYS A 167 4.03 23.18 -0.31
C LYS A 167 3.47 22.37 -1.46
N ALA A 168 3.13 21.10 -1.22
CA ALA A 168 2.60 20.21 -2.26
C ALA A 168 1.11 20.47 -2.48
N THR A 169 0.71 20.57 -3.73
CA THR A 169 -0.70 20.65 -4.13
C THR A 169 -1.31 19.28 -4.43
N SER A 170 -0.47 18.26 -4.51
CA SER A 170 -0.81 16.84 -4.67
C SER A 170 0.32 15.98 -4.08
N MET A 171 0.00 14.77 -3.64
CA MET A 171 1.01 13.77 -3.24
C MET A 171 1.54 12.96 -4.43
N GLU A 172 1.21 13.34 -5.67
CA GLU A 172 1.74 12.66 -6.86
C GLU A 172 3.26 12.65 -6.84
N GLY A 173 3.85 11.47 -7.04
CA GLY A 173 5.29 11.25 -6.97
C GLY A 173 5.87 11.09 -5.56
N LEU A 174 5.09 11.32 -4.49
CA LEU A 174 5.55 11.25 -3.11
C LEU A 174 5.23 9.90 -2.43
N LEU A 175 4.35 9.09 -3.01
CA LEU A 175 4.10 7.73 -2.56
C LEU A 175 5.10 6.80 -3.23
N PHE A 176 6.13 6.35 -2.46
CA PHE A 176 7.24 5.59 -3.04
C PHE A 176 6.78 4.24 -3.58
N PRO A 177 7.22 3.84 -4.78
CA PRO A 177 6.88 2.55 -5.36
C PRO A 177 7.71 1.43 -4.72
N ASP A 178 7.03 0.53 -4.02
CA ASP A 178 7.60 -0.66 -3.38
C ASP A 178 6.52 -1.74 -3.18
N THR A 179 6.89 -2.83 -2.55
CA THR A 179 5.97 -3.88 -2.12
C THR A 179 5.69 -3.77 -0.63
N TYR A 180 4.50 -3.29 -0.30
CA TYR A 180 4.06 -3.08 1.07
C TYR A 180 3.28 -4.28 1.60
N LEU A 181 3.55 -4.69 2.85
CA LEU A 181 2.72 -5.62 3.61
C LEU A 181 1.77 -4.78 4.48
N ILE A 182 0.52 -4.72 4.08
CA ILE A 182 -0.49 -3.85 4.68
C ILE A 182 -1.38 -4.66 5.61
N PRO A 183 -1.43 -4.39 6.92
CA PRO A 183 -2.37 -5.00 7.84
C PRO A 183 -3.82 -4.80 7.38
N LEU A 184 -4.65 -5.86 7.50
CA LEU A 184 -6.03 -5.86 7.01
C LEU A 184 -6.92 -4.75 7.59
N ASN A 185 -6.59 -4.24 8.77
CA ASN A 185 -7.33 -3.17 9.44
C ASN A 185 -6.89 -1.75 9.06
N TYR A 186 -5.90 -1.59 8.16
CA TYR A 186 -5.45 -0.25 7.78
C TYR A 186 -6.52 0.51 7.01
N ASN A 187 -6.64 1.79 7.33
CA ASN A 187 -7.44 2.77 6.61
C ASN A 187 -6.57 3.55 5.60
N ALA A 188 -7.19 4.48 4.86
CA ALA A 188 -6.49 5.29 3.86
C ALA A 188 -5.33 6.10 4.43
N VAL A 189 -5.49 6.67 5.64
CA VAL A 189 -4.44 7.47 6.30
C VAL A 189 -3.21 6.62 6.59
N GLN A 190 -3.42 5.43 7.17
CA GLN A 190 -2.33 4.52 7.53
C GLN A 190 -1.59 3.97 6.30
N VAL A 191 -2.30 3.71 5.21
CA VAL A 191 -1.68 3.28 3.94
C VAL A 191 -0.83 4.42 3.35
N ILE A 192 -1.34 5.64 3.30
CA ILE A 192 -0.59 6.82 2.84
C ILE A 192 0.63 7.06 3.73
N ASP A 193 0.46 7.00 5.04
CA ASP A 193 1.52 7.21 6.03
C ASP A 193 2.68 6.22 5.82
N MET A 194 2.37 4.93 5.60
CA MET A 194 3.36 3.89 5.30
C MET A 194 4.18 4.25 4.04
N MET A 195 3.54 4.70 2.98
CA MET A 195 4.21 5.01 1.71
C MET A 195 5.02 6.33 1.77
N LEU A 196 4.54 7.34 2.51
CA LEU A 196 5.26 8.59 2.76
C LEU A 196 6.47 8.38 3.68
N ASN A 197 6.36 7.48 4.67
CA ASN A 197 7.48 7.09 5.52
C ASN A 197 8.58 6.45 4.69
N GLU A 198 8.23 5.51 3.79
CA GLU A 198 9.20 4.88 2.90
C GLU A 198 9.88 5.90 1.99
N PHE A 199 9.11 6.80 1.37
CA PHE A 199 9.67 7.92 0.60
C PHE A 199 10.68 8.74 1.42
N THR A 200 10.32 9.08 2.67
CA THR A 200 11.17 9.87 3.56
C THR A 200 12.47 9.14 3.90
N GLN A 201 12.39 7.83 4.18
CA GLN A 201 13.56 6.99 4.44
C GLN A 201 14.49 6.92 3.22
N VAL A 202 13.93 6.69 2.03
CA VAL A 202 14.69 6.68 0.78
C VAL A 202 15.39 8.01 0.53
N VAL A 203 14.69 9.14 0.70
CA VAL A 203 15.29 10.48 0.56
C VAL A 203 16.46 10.69 1.51
N GLN A 204 16.34 10.24 2.76
CA GLN A 204 17.39 10.36 3.77
C GLN A 204 18.55 9.40 3.50
N GLN A 205 18.26 8.13 3.24
CA GLN A 205 19.27 7.09 3.01
C GLN A 205 20.19 7.42 1.84
N TYR A 206 19.63 7.98 0.77
CA TYR A 206 20.40 8.34 -0.43
C TYR A 206 20.80 9.81 -0.49
N ASN A 207 20.56 10.61 0.55
CA ASN A 207 20.89 12.03 0.61
C ASN A 207 20.33 12.85 -0.58
N LEU A 208 19.17 12.46 -1.12
CA LEU A 208 18.63 12.99 -2.37
C LEU A 208 18.37 14.51 -2.30
N ALA A 209 17.90 15.01 -1.17
CA ALA A 209 17.64 16.44 -1.00
C ALA A 209 18.93 17.27 -1.10
N THR A 210 20.05 16.82 -0.51
CA THR A 210 21.33 17.51 -0.59
C THR A 210 21.91 17.47 -2.00
N GLN A 211 21.81 16.32 -2.69
CA GLN A 211 22.25 16.18 -4.08
C GLN A 211 21.46 17.12 -5.00
N ALA A 212 20.12 17.14 -4.87
CA ALA A 212 19.25 18.01 -5.65
C ALA A 212 19.60 19.50 -5.47
N GLN A 213 19.89 19.93 -4.24
CA GLN A 213 20.28 21.31 -3.95
C GLN A 213 21.59 21.73 -4.66
N GLN A 214 22.53 20.82 -4.87
CA GLN A 214 23.77 21.09 -5.64
C GLN A 214 23.47 21.43 -7.11
N HIS A 215 22.31 21.00 -7.61
CA HIS A 215 21.81 21.27 -8.94
C HIS A 215 20.68 22.34 -8.96
N GLN A 216 20.56 23.14 -7.88
CA GLN A 216 19.53 24.20 -7.74
C GLN A 216 18.09 23.67 -7.75
N LEU A 217 17.88 22.40 -7.44
CA LEU A 217 16.56 21.77 -7.34
C LEU A 217 16.10 21.74 -5.89
N SER A 218 14.85 22.11 -5.62
CA SER A 218 14.19 21.72 -4.39
C SER A 218 13.92 20.22 -4.40
N LEU A 219 13.73 19.60 -3.22
CA LEU A 219 13.34 18.18 -3.17
C LEU A 219 12.07 17.92 -3.99
N TYR A 220 11.07 18.81 -3.89
CA TYR A 220 9.82 18.66 -4.66
C TYR A 220 10.06 18.77 -6.18
N THR A 221 10.84 19.74 -6.63
CA THR A 221 11.17 19.91 -8.05
C THR A 221 11.97 18.71 -8.58
N MET A 222 12.86 18.16 -7.77
CA MET A 222 13.59 16.93 -8.10
C MET A 222 12.63 15.75 -8.31
N VAL A 223 11.62 15.60 -7.45
CA VAL A 223 10.59 14.56 -7.63
C VAL A 223 9.77 14.78 -8.90
N VAL A 224 9.43 16.03 -9.22
CA VAL A 224 8.78 16.37 -10.50
C VAL A 224 9.64 15.91 -11.68
N LEU A 225 10.92 16.25 -11.70
CA LEU A 225 11.84 15.80 -12.74
C LEU A 225 11.95 14.27 -12.80
N ALA A 226 12.10 13.63 -11.64
CA ALA A 226 12.20 12.17 -11.53
C ALA A 226 10.96 11.47 -12.12
N SER A 227 9.76 12.01 -11.88
CA SER A 227 8.51 11.44 -12.38
C SER A 227 8.41 11.49 -13.91
N ILE A 228 8.94 12.55 -14.53
CA ILE A 228 9.02 12.68 -15.99
C ILE A 228 10.03 11.69 -16.53
N VAL A 229 11.25 11.68 -15.96
CA VAL A 229 12.32 10.73 -16.34
C VAL A 229 11.87 9.28 -16.24
N GLN A 230 11.12 8.95 -15.20
CA GLN A 230 10.56 7.59 -14.99
C GLN A 230 9.66 7.17 -16.17
N ARG A 231 8.96 8.09 -16.78
CA ARG A 231 8.04 7.81 -17.90
C ARG A 231 8.68 7.92 -19.29
N GLU A 232 9.79 8.61 -19.40
CA GLU A 232 10.52 8.82 -20.67
C GLU A 232 11.56 7.74 -20.93
N ALA A 233 12.30 7.33 -19.90
CA ALA A 233 13.45 6.46 -20.05
C ALA A 233 13.04 5.01 -20.31
N ALA A 234 13.57 4.41 -21.38
CA ALA A 234 13.38 3.00 -21.66
C ALA A 234 14.17 2.10 -20.69
N ASN A 235 15.25 2.60 -20.08
CA ASN A 235 16.07 1.90 -19.10
C ASN A 235 16.86 2.86 -18.21
N VAL A 236 17.38 2.34 -17.10
CA VAL A 236 18.10 3.11 -16.07
C VAL A 236 19.29 3.90 -16.62
N LYS A 237 20.03 3.35 -17.60
CA LYS A 237 21.22 4.00 -18.17
C LYS A 237 20.90 5.32 -18.89
N GLN A 238 19.66 5.49 -19.33
CA GLN A 238 19.21 6.70 -20.03
C GLN A 238 18.73 7.79 -19.08
N MET A 239 18.28 7.40 -17.87
CA MET A 239 17.61 8.29 -16.93
C MET A 239 18.45 9.52 -16.58
N GLN A 240 19.73 9.34 -16.30
CA GLN A 240 20.60 10.44 -15.89
C GLN A 240 20.84 11.46 -17.03
N LEU A 241 20.98 10.98 -18.27
CA LEU A 241 21.12 11.85 -19.43
C LEU A 241 19.82 12.62 -19.73
N ILE A 242 18.67 11.93 -19.68
CA ILE A 242 17.35 12.56 -19.88
C ILE A 242 17.09 13.61 -18.78
N ALA A 243 17.42 13.30 -17.52
CA ALA A 243 17.36 14.25 -16.42
C ALA A 243 18.22 15.49 -16.70
N GLY A 244 19.44 15.30 -17.21
CA GLY A 244 20.35 16.37 -17.60
C GLY A 244 19.79 17.26 -18.73
N ILE A 245 19.18 16.66 -19.74
CA ILE A 245 18.56 17.39 -20.85
C ILE A 245 17.39 18.23 -20.34
N TYR A 246 16.49 17.69 -19.54
CA TYR A 246 15.35 18.45 -18.98
C TYR A 246 15.79 19.53 -18.01
N TRP A 247 16.77 19.24 -17.14
CA TRP A 247 17.37 20.25 -16.27
C TRP A 247 17.94 21.40 -17.09
N LYS A 248 18.70 21.11 -18.15
CA LYS A 248 19.31 22.11 -19.04
C LYS A 248 18.26 22.93 -19.76
N ARG A 249 17.18 22.32 -20.25
CA ARG A 249 16.08 23.04 -20.91
C ARG A 249 15.48 24.13 -20.02
N ILE A 250 15.40 23.90 -18.71
CA ILE A 250 14.81 24.86 -17.76
C ILE A 250 15.84 25.90 -17.29
N TYR A 251 17.04 25.48 -16.90
CA TYR A 251 18.02 26.38 -16.26
C TYR A 251 19.01 27.01 -17.23
N GLN A 252 19.17 26.44 -18.40
CA GLN A 252 20.03 26.96 -19.48
C GLN A 252 19.25 26.91 -20.83
N PRO A 253 18.11 27.63 -20.92
CA PRO A 253 17.22 27.51 -22.09
C PRO A 253 17.91 27.92 -23.37
N SER A 254 17.54 27.25 -24.47
CA SER A 254 17.99 27.55 -25.81
C SER A 254 16.85 28.17 -26.63
N ALA A 255 17.19 29.16 -27.48
CA ALA A 255 16.22 29.72 -28.41
C ALA A 255 15.72 28.70 -29.46
N ASP A 256 16.54 27.68 -29.77
CA ASP A 256 16.19 26.56 -30.66
C ASP A 256 15.09 25.69 -30.10
N VAL A 257 15.01 25.53 -28.76
CA VAL A 257 13.92 24.83 -28.05
C VAL A 257 12.68 25.71 -27.91
N GLY A 258 12.81 27.03 -27.99
CA GLY A 258 11.71 27.97 -27.77
C GLY A 258 11.60 28.52 -26.34
N GLY A 259 12.68 28.43 -25.56
CA GLY A 259 12.72 28.91 -24.17
C GLY A 259 12.77 27.80 -23.12
N PRO A 260 12.41 28.10 -21.85
CA PRO A 260 12.47 27.16 -20.76
C PRO A 260 11.24 26.21 -20.76
N ILE A 261 11.11 25.39 -21.81
CA ILE A 261 10.02 24.40 -21.98
C ILE A 261 10.56 22.97 -22.03
N LEU A 262 9.81 22.04 -21.46
CA LEU A 262 10.25 20.65 -21.39
C LEU A 262 9.90 19.85 -22.67
N GLN A 263 8.71 20.06 -23.24
CA GLN A 263 8.20 19.29 -24.39
C GLN A 263 8.26 17.78 -24.13
N ALA A 264 7.67 17.36 -23.02
CA ALA A 264 7.66 16.00 -22.55
C ALA A 264 6.27 15.36 -22.74
N ASP A 265 6.15 14.36 -23.62
CA ASP A 265 4.90 13.66 -23.90
C ASP A 265 4.19 13.11 -22.67
N PRO A 266 4.89 12.52 -21.66
CA PRO A 266 4.23 12.02 -20.47
C PRO A 266 3.49 13.09 -19.66
N THR A 267 3.94 14.35 -19.71
CA THR A 267 3.23 15.43 -19.01
C THR A 267 1.90 15.74 -19.68
N VAL A 268 1.86 15.65 -21.00
CA VAL A 268 0.65 15.83 -21.81
C VAL A 268 -0.33 14.67 -21.59
N GLN A 269 0.18 13.42 -21.57
CA GLN A 269 -0.62 12.25 -21.24
C GLN A 269 -1.24 12.38 -19.83
N TYR A 270 -0.44 12.81 -18.85
CA TYR A 270 -0.91 13.04 -17.49
C TYR A 270 -2.02 14.10 -17.43
N GLY A 271 -1.83 15.24 -18.10
CA GLY A 271 -2.83 16.32 -18.17
C GLY A 271 -4.14 15.82 -18.79
N ARG A 272 -4.07 15.18 -19.96
CA ARG A 272 -5.24 14.57 -20.62
C ARG A 272 -6.01 13.62 -19.68
N ASP A 273 -5.28 12.70 -19.06
CA ASP A 273 -5.87 11.67 -18.19
C ASP A 273 -6.36 12.24 -16.86
N THR A 274 -5.92 13.43 -16.47
CA THR A 274 -6.44 14.17 -15.30
C THR A 274 -7.71 14.92 -15.68
N ASP A 275 -7.74 15.57 -16.83
CA ASP A 275 -8.88 16.35 -17.32
C ASP A 275 -10.02 15.43 -17.81
N THR A 276 -9.67 14.26 -18.35
CA THR A 276 -10.61 13.22 -18.83
C THR A 276 -10.14 11.85 -18.36
N PRO A 277 -10.45 11.46 -17.11
CA PRO A 277 -10.00 10.19 -16.56
C PRO A 277 -10.51 8.99 -17.37
N PRO A 278 -9.67 7.97 -17.60
CA PRO A 278 -10.09 6.74 -18.25
C PRO A 278 -11.09 5.95 -17.38
N ALA A 279 -11.86 5.08 -17.99
CA ALA A 279 -12.87 4.27 -17.31
C ALA A 279 -12.26 3.27 -16.28
N SER A 280 -11.01 2.88 -16.47
CA SER A 280 -10.28 1.98 -15.57
C SER A 280 -8.83 2.42 -15.35
N ALA A 281 -8.21 1.89 -14.30
CA ALA A 281 -6.81 2.21 -13.97
C ALA A 281 -5.81 1.78 -15.06
N ASP A 282 -6.15 0.77 -15.86
CA ASP A 282 -5.32 0.30 -16.97
C ASP A 282 -5.35 1.24 -18.20
N GLY A 283 -6.33 2.14 -18.25
CA GLY A 283 -6.48 3.10 -19.35
C GLY A 283 -5.55 4.32 -19.25
N TYR A 284 -4.91 4.54 -18.09
CA TYR A 284 -3.92 5.61 -17.94
C TYR A 284 -2.71 5.36 -18.84
N TRP A 285 -2.09 6.45 -19.30
CA TRP A 285 -0.89 6.42 -20.13
C TRP A 285 -1.08 5.89 -21.55
N ALA A 286 -2.31 5.90 -22.07
CA ALA A 286 -2.55 5.58 -23.47
C ALA A 286 -1.75 6.50 -24.38
N PRO A 287 -1.20 6.00 -25.51
CA PRO A 287 -0.45 6.82 -26.45
C PRO A 287 -1.23 8.07 -26.90
N LEU A 288 -0.53 9.17 -27.15
CA LEU A 288 -1.17 10.42 -27.59
C LEU A 288 -1.87 10.27 -28.95
N ASN A 289 -1.33 9.45 -29.82
CA ASN A 289 -1.87 9.19 -31.16
C ASN A 289 -3.24 8.49 -31.15
N ASP A 290 -3.53 7.73 -30.09
CA ASP A 290 -4.79 6.97 -29.95
C ASP A 290 -5.96 7.85 -29.45
N THR A 291 -5.71 9.09 -29.10
CA THR A 291 -6.70 9.99 -28.46
C THR A 291 -7.44 10.89 -29.44
N GLY A 292 -7.21 10.75 -30.73
CA GLY A 292 -7.84 11.57 -31.75
C GLY A 292 -7.51 13.07 -31.64
N GLY A 293 -6.35 13.41 -31.11
CA GLY A 293 -5.87 14.78 -31.02
C GLY A 293 -6.48 15.67 -29.92
N LYS A 294 -7.22 15.07 -28.98
CA LYS A 294 -7.83 15.79 -27.84
C LYS A 294 -6.83 16.07 -26.71
N VAL A 295 -5.75 16.74 -27.03
CA VAL A 295 -4.85 17.28 -26.03
C VAL A 295 -5.23 18.74 -25.80
N ASP A 296 -5.66 19.08 -24.57
CA ASP A 296 -5.97 20.48 -24.25
C ASP A 296 -4.66 21.31 -24.25
N PRO A 297 -4.49 22.28 -25.14
CA PRO A 297 -3.31 23.13 -25.12
C PRO A 297 -3.23 24.00 -23.85
N ASN A 298 -4.33 24.19 -23.15
CA ASN A 298 -4.41 24.96 -21.89
C ASN A 298 -4.21 24.10 -20.64
N SER A 299 -4.08 22.78 -20.78
CA SER A 299 -3.79 21.93 -19.63
C SER A 299 -2.50 22.37 -18.94
N ARG A 300 -2.54 22.57 -17.64
CA ARG A 300 -1.40 23.05 -16.84
C ARG A 300 -0.19 22.12 -16.89
N TRP A 301 -0.39 20.87 -17.28
CA TRP A 301 0.67 19.88 -17.46
C TRP A 301 1.21 19.83 -18.90
N ASN A 302 0.65 20.61 -19.85
CA ASN A 302 1.14 20.62 -21.21
C ASN A 302 2.45 21.41 -21.33
N THR A 303 3.58 20.73 -21.22
CA THR A 303 4.92 21.31 -21.25
C THR A 303 5.40 21.69 -22.65
N TYR A 304 4.56 21.53 -23.68
CA TYR A 304 4.78 22.15 -25.02
C TYR A 304 4.31 23.60 -25.08
N THR A 305 3.32 23.96 -24.26
CA THR A 305 2.70 25.29 -24.26
C THR A 305 2.99 26.10 -22.99
N HIS A 306 3.36 25.43 -21.89
CA HIS A 306 3.67 26.08 -20.61
C HIS A 306 5.16 25.99 -20.30
N GLN A 307 5.73 27.13 -19.91
CA GLN A 307 7.13 27.26 -19.52
C GLN A 307 7.36 26.75 -18.09
N GLY A 308 8.57 26.26 -17.83
CA GLY A 308 8.98 25.78 -16.51
C GLY A 308 8.57 24.34 -16.23
N TRP A 309 8.56 24.00 -14.94
CA TRP A 309 8.16 22.69 -14.46
C TRP A 309 6.64 22.57 -14.42
N PRO A 310 6.07 21.39 -14.67
CA PRO A 310 4.65 21.17 -14.44
C PRO A 310 4.30 21.35 -12.95
N PRO A 311 3.01 21.61 -12.62
CA PRO A 311 2.61 21.97 -11.25
C PRO A 311 2.83 20.87 -10.22
N THR A 312 2.85 19.61 -10.65
CA THR A 312 3.08 18.43 -9.80
C THR A 312 3.97 17.42 -10.51
N ALA A 313 4.51 16.45 -9.79
CA ALA A 313 4.93 15.19 -10.38
C ALA A 313 3.77 14.56 -11.16
N ILE A 314 4.09 13.63 -12.06
CA ILE A 314 3.10 12.98 -12.93
C ILE A 314 2.94 11.48 -12.63
N ALA A 315 3.87 10.89 -11.89
CA ALA A 315 3.87 9.48 -11.51
C ALA A 315 4.75 9.26 -10.30
N SER A 316 4.67 8.09 -9.68
CA SER A 316 5.56 7.64 -8.61
C SER A 316 6.92 7.21 -9.19
N PRO A 317 8.01 7.96 -8.99
CA PRO A 317 9.32 7.59 -9.50
C PRO A 317 9.98 6.53 -8.62
N GLY A 318 10.65 5.56 -9.25
CA GLY A 318 11.53 4.62 -8.55
C GLY A 318 12.86 5.25 -8.14
N LEU A 319 13.65 4.50 -7.34
CA LEU A 319 14.94 4.97 -6.83
C LEU A 319 15.90 5.43 -7.93
N ASP A 320 15.96 4.70 -9.05
CA ASP A 320 16.85 5.04 -10.16
C ASP A 320 16.51 6.38 -10.80
N ALA A 321 15.22 6.66 -10.98
CA ALA A 321 14.75 7.94 -11.49
C ALA A 321 14.98 9.09 -10.50
N LEU A 322 14.79 8.84 -9.19
CA LEU A 322 15.09 9.79 -8.13
C LEU A 322 16.60 10.14 -8.10
N ASN A 323 17.47 9.13 -8.16
CA ASN A 323 18.91 9.33 -8.22
C ASN A 323 19.34 10.11 -9.48
N ALA A 324 18.76 9.77 -10.64
CA ALA A 324 19.04 10.46 -11.88
C ALA A 324 18.63 11.94 -11.84
N ALA A 325 17.48 12.23 -11.24
CA ALA A 325 16.99 13.60 -11.09
C ALA A 325 17.75 14.39 -10.00
N ALA A 326 18.22 13.71 -8.94
CA ALA A 326 19.03 14.35 -7.90
C ALA A 326 20.43 14.74 -8.40
N SER A 327 20.98 13.99 -9.37
CA SER A 327 22.29 14.25 -9.97
C SER A 327 22.22 14.15 -11.50
N PRO A 328 21.58 15.15 -12.18
CA PRO A 328 21.43 15.15 -13.61
C PRO A 328 22.81 15.19 -14.33
N ALA A 329 22.94 14.46 -15.43
CA ALA A 329 24.19 14.48 -16.19
C ALA A 329 24.46 15.86 -16.80
N GLN A 330 25.72 16.27 -16.80
CA GLN A 330 26.14 17.41 -17.64
C GLN A 330 26.10 16.96 -19.11
N THR A 331 25.43 17.76 -19.93
CA THR A 331 25.26 17.45 -21.37
C THR A 331 25.14 18.72 -22.21
N ASP A 332 25.56 18.64 -23.45
CA ASP A 332 25.31 19.71 -24.45
C ASP A 332 23.98 19.51 -25.19
N CYS A 333 23.34 18.35 -25.02
CA CYS A 333 22.11 18.01 -25.71
C CYS A 333 20.90 18.78 -25.18
N TYR A 334 20.01 19.16 -26.11
CA TYR A 334 18.65 19.65 -25.83
C TYR A 334 17.58 18.72 -26.39
N TYR A 335 17.94 17.87 -27.37
CA TYR A 335 17.02 16.94 -28.03
C TYR A 335 17.48 15.51 -27.85
N PHE A 336 16.54 14.61 -27.79
CA PHE A 336 16.79 13.16 -27.75
C PHE A 336 15.64 12.38 -28.37
N PHE A 337 15.95 11.18 -28.83
CA PHE A 337 14.96 10.14 -29.18
C PHE A 337 15.53 8.76 -28.92
N SER A 338 14.64 7.81 -28.73
CA SER A 338 15.02 6.38 -28.59
C SER A 338 14.93 5.68 -29.92
N LYS A 339 16.01 5.01 -30.33
CA LYS A 339 16.03 4.14 -31.51
C LYS A 339 15.25 2.86 -31.27
N LYS A 340 14.92 2.14 -32.35
CA LYS A 340 14.23 0.83 -32.29
C LYS A 340 14.99 -0.24 -31.49
N ASP A 341 16.32 -0.14 -31.42
CA ASP A 341 17.18 -1.02 -30.62
C ASP A 341 17.23 -0.64 -29.13
N GLY A 342 16.48 0.39 -28.74
CA GLY A 342 16.43 0.91 -27.36
C GLY A 342 17.60 1.81 -26.98
N SER A 343 18.51 2.17 -27.92
CA SER A 343 19.57 3.15 -27.67
C SER A 343 19.03 4.57 -27.69
N LEU A 344 19.56 5.44 -26.82
CA LEU A 344 19.23 6.87 -26.79
C LEU A 344 20.22 7.65 -27.66
N VAL A 345 19.69 8.47 -28.53
CA VAL A 345 20.44 9.45 -29.32
C VAL A 345 20.09 10.84 -28.87
N CYS A 346 21.09 11.71 -28.72
CA CYS A 346 20.83 13.09 -28.36
C CYS A 346 21.61 14.09 -29.24
N ALA A 347 21.14 15.31 -29.29
CA ALA A 347 21.78 16.40 -30.06
C ALA A 347 21.59 17.78 -29.42
N PRO A 348 22.54 18.71 -29.60
CA PRO A 348 22.46 20.08 -29.15
C PRO A 348 21.38 20.91 -29.86
N THR A 349 21.10 20.65 -31.15
CA THR A 349 20.12 21.41 -31.94
C THR A 349 19.16 20.50 -32.68
N TYR A 350 17.98 21.00 -33.02
CA TYR A 350 16.99 20.28 -33.80
C TYR A 350 17.50 19.85 -35.18
N ALA A 351 18.25 20.74 -35.85
CA ALA A 351 18.85 20.41 -37.13
C ALA A 351 19.83 19.23 -37.07
N GLN A 352 20.62 19.15 -36.00
CA GLN A 352 21.52 17.99 -35.77
C GLN A 352 20.75 16.74 -35.38
N MET A 353 19.61 16.88 -34.70
CA MET A 353 18.75 15.76 -34.37
C MET A 353 18.19 15.08 -35.61
N LEU A 354 17.65 15.87 -36.56
CA LEU A 354 17.12 15.37 -37.83
C LEU A 354 18.15 14.64 -38.68
N GLN A 355 19.45 14.94 -38.51
CA GLN A 355 20.52 14.24 -39.22
C GLN A 355 20.83 12.85 -38.60
N LYS A 356 20.34 12.58 -37.39
CA LYS A 356 20.60 11.35 -36.65
C LYS A 356 19.41 10.36 -36.68
N GLU A 357 18.21 10.83 -37.07
CA GLU A 357 17.03 9.98 -37.34
C GLU A 357 17.20 9.19 -38.65
#